data_a0563628606aa516a18634e824ad4009
#
_entry.id   a0563628606aa516a18634e824ad4009
#
_cell.length_a   1.000
_cell.length_b   1.000
_cell.length_c   1.000
_cell.angle_alpha   90.00
_cell.angle_beta   90.00
_cell.angle_gamma   90.00
#
_symmetry.space_group_name_H-M   'P 1'
#
loop_
_entity.id
_entity.type
_entity.pdbx_description
1 polymer ?
#
loop_
_entity_poly.entity_id
_entity_poly.type
_entity_poly.pdbx_seq_one_letter_code
_entity_poly.pdbx_strand_id
1 'polypeptide(L)'
;MTAQDDFRPEARAPRGFIDKRARDLGAERAILAAVSRVYESWGFEAFDTGAFEYADALGKFLPDSDRPNEGVFALQDDDEQWMALRYDLTAPLARFAAQSWETLPKPFRRYAYGPVWRNGLGRASQLWAAKRAKGAVRS
;
A
#
# COMPACT_ATOMS: atom_id res chain seq x y z
N MET A 1 -38.56 -28.05 11.88
CA MET A 1 -37.07 -28.15 11.87
C MET A 1 -36.64 -27.47 10.59
N THR A 2 -36.30 -26.18 10.67
CA THR A 2 -35.76 -25.39 9.55
C THR A 2 -34.30 -25.76 9.38
N ALA A 3 -33.96 -26.32 8.23
CA ALA A 3 -32.55 -26.55 7.85
C ALA A 3 -31.86 -25.18 7.87
N GLN A 4 -30.95 -24.96 8.80
CA GLN A 4 -30.00 -23.86 8.74
C GLN A 4 -29.13 -24.11 7.52
N ASP A 5 -29.28 -23.27 6.50
CA ASP A 5 -28.43 -23.26 5.31
C ASP A 5 -27.01 -22.99 5.81
N ASP A 6 -26.17 -24.01 5.80
CA ASP A 6 -24.77 -23.94 6.29
C ASP A 6 -23.95 -23.16 5.25
N PHE A 7 -24.16 -21.83 5.21
CA PHE A 7 -23.45 -20.92 4.30
C PHE A 7 -21.95 -21.02 4.52
N ARG A 8 -21.26 -21.67 3.61
CA ARG A 8 -19.77 -21.73 3.59
C ARG A 8 -19.23 -20.75 2.55
N PRO A 9 -18.60 -19.67 2.99
CA PRO A 9 -18.01 -18.73 2.05
C PRO A 9 -16.90 -19.37 1.22
N GLU A 10 -16.81 -19.01 -0.05
CA GLU A 10 -15.72 -19.45 -0.92
C GLU A 10 -14.37 -18.90 -0.44
N ALA A 11 -13.37 -19.79 -0.31
CA ALA A 11 -12.02 -19.42 0.07
C ALA A 11 -11.28 -18.75 -1.11
N ARG A 12 -11.31 -17.43 -1.18
CA ARG A 12 -10.70 -16.66 -2.27
C ARG A 12 -10.05 -15.37 -1.75
N ALA A 13 -8.94 -14.98 -2.37
CA ALA A 13 -8.34 -13.68 -2.14
C ALA A 13 -9.10 -12.57 -2.89
N PRO A 14 -9.14 -11.34 -2.38
CA PRO A 14 -9.68 -10.20 -3.10
C PRO A 14 -8.94 -9.98 -4.42
N ARG A 15 -9.64 -9.46 -5.42
CA ARG A 15 -9.06 -9.20 -6.74
C ARG A 15 -7.86 -8.27 -6.64
N GLY A 16 -6.71 -8.71 -7.19
CA GLY A 16 -5.47 -7.93 -7.20
C GLY A 16 -4.59 -8.12 -5.95
N PHE A 17 -5.06 -8.89 -4.96
CA PHE A 17 -4.27 -9.26 -3.79
C PHE A 17 -3.70 -10.66 -3.98
N ILE A 18 -2.45 -10.85 -3.57
CA ILE A 18 -1.70 -12.09 -3.77
C ILE A 18 -1.07 -12.52 -2.46
N ASP A 19 -1.30 -13.78 -2.08
CA ASP A 19 -0.59 -14.41 -0.97
C ASP A 19 0.81 -14.83 -1.43
N LYS A 20 1.82 -14.42 -0.67
CA LYS A 20 3.23 -14.78 -0.91
C LYS A 20 3.66 -15.90 0.03
N ARG A 21 4.41 -16.86 -0.47
CA ARG A 21 4.96 -17.97 0.33
C ARG A 21 6.46 -17.80 0.61
N ALA A 22 6.99 -18.68 1.43
CA ALA A 22 8.35 -18.61 2.00
C ALA A 22 9.45 -18.28 0.97
N ARG A 23 9.41 -18.89 -0.23
CA ARG A 23 10.42 -18.69 -1.28
C ARG A 23 10.42 -17.23 -1.77
N ASP A 24 9.23 -16.69 -2.09
CA ASP A 24 9.09 -15.34 -2.62
C ASP A 24 9.40 -14.30 -1.54
N LEU A 25 8.93 -14.53 -0.31
CA LEU A 25 9.21 -13.67 0.84
C LEU A 25 10.70 -13.67 1.20
N GLY A 26 11.36 -14.83 1.13
CA GLY A 26 12.79 -14.93 1.41
C GLY A 26 13.63 -14.14 0.43
N ALA A 27 13.35 -14.25 -0.87
CA ALA A 27 14.04 -13.50 -1.90
C ALA A 27 13.82 -11.99 -1.77
N GLU A 28 12.57 -11.57 -1.56
CA GLU A 28 12.21 -10.15 -1.35
C GLU A 28 12.95 -9.57 -0.14
N ARG A 29 12.92 -10.25 1.00
CA ARG A 29 13.60 -9.81 2.22
C ARG A 29 15.11 -9.71 2.05
N ALA A 30 15.74 -10.65 1.34
CA ALA A 30 17.18 -10.61 1.08
C ALA A 30 17.56 -9.38 0.24
N ILE A 31 16.80 -9.07 -0.80
CA ILE A 31 17.01 -7.88 -1.64
C ILE A 31 16.83 -6.61 -0.81
N LEU A 32 15.72 -6.51 -0.07
CA LEU A 32 15.43 -5.33 0.75
C LEU A 32 16.51 -5.12 1.83
N ALA A 33 16.98 -6.17 2.48
CA ALA A 33 18.06 -6.08 3.46
C ALA A 33 19.39 -5.61 2.84
N ALA A 34 19.71 -6.04 1.62
CA ALA A 34 20.90 -5.59 0.93
C ALA A 34 20.82 -4.10 0.57
N VAL A 35 19.68 -3.65 0.04
CA VAL A 35 19.44 -2.25 -0.32
C VAL A 35 19.43 -1.35 0.91
N SER A 36 18.76 -1.77 2.00
CA SER A 36 18.69 -1.04 3.26
C SER A 36 20.08 -0.76 3.83
N ARG A 37 20.96 -1.76 3.86
CA ARG A 37 22.35 -1.56 4.32
C ARG A 37 23.11 -0.50 3.54
N VAL A 38 22.87 -0.39 2.23
CA VAL A 38 23.47 0.67 1.42
C VAL A 38 22.96 2.03 1.84
N TYR A 39 21.65 2.23 1.99
CA TYR A 39 21.08 3.49 2.45
C TYR A 39 21.59 3.88 3.84
N GLU A 40 21.60 2.93 4.78
CA GLU A 40 22.07 3.14 6.15
C GLU A 40 23.56 3.53 6.20
N SER A 41 24.40 2.94 5.35
CA SER A 41 25.82 3.32 5.25
C SER A 41 26.04 4.76 4.78
N TRP A 42 25.04 5.37 4.12
CA TRP A 42 25.03 6.77 3.70
C TRP A 42 24.27 7.70 4.66
N GLY A 43 23.93 7.20 5.85
CA GLY A 43 23.25 7.98 6.89
C GLY A 43 21.77 8.22 6.59
N PHE A 44 21.14 7.35 5.81
CA PHE A 44 19.69 7.34 5.68
C PHE A 44 19.09 6.46 6.78
N GLU A 45 17.99 6.89 7.37
CA GLU A 45 17.25 6.11 8.36
C GLU A 45 16.03 5.43 7.75
N ALA A 46 15.68 4.26 8.28
CA ALA A 46 14.46 3.56 7.91
C ALA A 46 13.25 4.35 8.38
N PHE A 47 12.26 4.51 7.51
CA PHE A 47 11.04 5.23 7.80
C PHE A 47 9.84 4.48 7.23
N ASP A 48 8.76 4.38 8.00
CA ASP A 48 7.49 3.85 7.51
C ASP A 48 6.34 4.64 8.13
N THR A 49 5.20 4.65 7.45
CA THR A 49 3.96 5.28 7.88
C THR A 49 2.86 4.24 7.96
N GLY A 50 1.73 4.59 8.57
CA GLY A 50 0.55 3.74 8.58
C GLY A 50 0.07 3.37 7.17
N ALA A 51 -0.62 2.24 7.06
CA ALA A 51 -1.22 1.82 5.79
C ALA A 51 -2.38 2.73 5.37
N PHE A 52 -3.07 3.31 6.34
CA PHE A 52 -4.15 4.27 6.15
C PHE A 52 -3.69 5.69 6.44
N GLU A 53 -4.18 6.61 5.65
CA GLU A 53 -4.09 8.05 5.86
C GLU A 53 -5.49 8.64 5.75
N TYR A 54 -5.75 9.78 6.36
CA TYR A 54 -6.97 10.52 6.08
C TYR A 54 -6.99 10.97 4.62
N ALA A 55 -8.15 10.85 3.97
CA ALA A 55 -8.26 11.06 2.54
C ALA A 55 -7.92 12.50 2.11
N ASP A 56 -8.20 13.48 2.95
CA ASP A 56 -7.85 14.88 2.76
C ASP A 56 -6.33 15.12 2.80
N ALA A 57 -5.61 14.42 3.68
CA ALA A 57 -4.16 14.50 3.77
C ALA A 57 -3.43 13.95 2.54
N LEU A 58 -4.07 13.09 1.76
CA LEU A 58 -3.52 12.54 0.52
C LEU A 58 -3.57 13.52 -0.67
N GLY A 59 -4.23 14.67 -0.52
CA GLY A 59 -4.18 15.82 -1.45
C GLY A 59 -4.79 15.62 -2.85
N LYS A 60 -5.10 14.39 -3.26
CA LYS A 60 -5.68 14.08 -4.58
C LYS A 60 -7.19 13.90 -4.57
N PHE A 61 -7.79 13.99 -3.40
CA PHE A 61 -9.15 13.53 -3.15
C PHE A 61 -10.03 14.62 -2.59
N LEU A 62 -9.60 15.88 -2.78
CA LEU A 62 -10.44 17.03 -2.48
C LEU A 62 -11.61 17.02 -3.44
N PRO A 63 -12.77 17.02 -2.92
CA PRO A 63 -13.97 16.58 -3.59
C PRO A 63 -14.67 17.73 -4.29
N ASP A 64 -15.15 17.42 -5.47
CA ASP A 64 -16.47 17.88 -5.86
C ASP A 64 -17.58 16.88 -5.43
N SER A 65 -17.25 15.90 -4.59
CA SER A 65 -18.17 14.85 -4.14
C SER A 65 -17.86 14.39 -2.73
N ASP A 66 -18.89 14.00 -1.99
CA ASP A 66 -18.86 13.52 -0.60
C ASP A 66 -18.07 12.19 -0.38
N ARG A 67 -17.25 11.78 -1.33
CA ARG A 67 -16.44 10.57 -1.22
C ARG A 67 -15.13 10.68 -1.99
N PRO A 68 -14.10 9.92 -1.53
CA PRO A 68 -12.80 9.87 -2.19
C PRO A 68 -12.89 9.40 -3.64
N ASN A 69 -11.92 9.83 -4.44
CA ASN A 69 -11.77 9.47 -5.83
C ASN A 69 -11.71 7.95 -6.06
N GLU A 70 -12.18 7.48 -7.22
CA GLU A 70 -12.23 6.06 -7.62
C GLU A 70 -10.85 5.36 -7.66
N GLY A 71 -9.75 6.10 -7.61
CA GLY A 71 -8.37 5.57 -7.67
C GLY A 71 -7.84 4.97 -6.37
N VAL A 72 -8.58 5.06 -5.25
CA VAL A 72 -8.14 4.58 -3.94
C VAL A 72 -9.11 3.62 -3.30
N PHE A 73 -8.59 2.78 -2.41
CA PHE A 73 -9.43 2.03 -1.48
C PHE A 73 -9.69 2.89 -0.26
N ALA A 74 -10.92 3.28 -0.05
CA ALA A 74 -11.32 4.15 1.03
C ALA A 74 -12.45 3.55 1.87
N LEU A 75 -12.46 3.93 3.15
CA LEU A 75 -13.50 3.60 4.11
C LEU A 75 -13.67 4.75 5.10
N GLN A 76 -14.79 4.79 5.79
CA GLN A 76 -14.99 5.71 6.91
C GLN A 76 -14.60 5.03 8.22
N ASP A 77 -14.01 5.81 9.12
CA ASP A 77 -13.80 5.39 10.51
C ASP A 77 -15.08 5.57 11.34
N ASP A 78 -14.98 5.28 12.63
CA ASP A 78 -16.13 5.38 13.56
C ASP A 78 -16.61 6.82 13.77
N ASP A 79 -15.78 7.81 13.44
CA ASP A 79 -16.11 9.25 13.49
C ASP A 79 -16.55 9.80 12.11
N GLU A 80 -16.92 8.91 11.19
CA GLU A 80 -17.34 9.22 9.81
C GLU A 80 -16.28 9.97 8.96
N GLN A 81 -14.99 9.92 9.39
CA GLN A 81 -13.90 10.51 8.62
C GLN A 81 -13.43 9.56 7.53
N TRP A 82 -13.24 10.07 6.33
CA TRP A 82 -12.73 9.27 5.23
C TRP A 82 -11.24 8.98 5.40
N MET A 83 -10.92 7.69 5.46
CA MET A 83 -9.57 7.16 5.38
C MET A 83 -9.36 6.42 4.08
N ALA A 84 -8.13 6.41 3.58
CA ALA A 84 -7.77 5.67 2.37
C ALA A 84 -6.47 4.88 2.58
N LEU A 85 -6.37 3.71 1.95
CA LEU A 85 -5.11 3.00 1.84
C LEU A 85 -4.13 3.82 1.00
N ARG A 86 -2.91 3.98 1.49
CA ARG A 86 -1.84 4.71 0.78
C ARG A 86 -1.62 4.13 -0.61
N TYR A 87 -1.64 4.97 -1.62
CA TYR A 87 -1.40 4.60 -3.03
C TYR A 87 0.04 4.87 -3.47
N ASP A 88 0.81 5.60 -2.68
CA ASP A 88 2.26 5.83 -2.78
C ASP A 88 2.88 6.01 -1.39
N LEU A 89 4.19 6.24 -1.33
CA LEU A 89 4.91 6.49 -0.09
C LEU A 89 5.34 7.97 0.05
N THR A 90 4.99 8.82 -0.90
CA THR A 90 5.39 10.23 -0.92
C THR A 90 4.39 11.10 -0.18
N ALA A 91 3.09 10.91 -0.40
CA ALA A 91 2.05 11.68 0.26
C ALA A 91 2.06 11.48 1.80
N PRO A 92 2.14 10.23 2.33
CA PRO A 92 2.32 10.01 3.76
C PRO A 92 3.58 10.66 4.34
N LEU A 93 4.69 10.65 3.58
CA LEU A 93 5.89 11.36 4.00
C LEU A 93 5.67 12.87 4.10
N ALA A 94 5.00 13.46 3.12
CA ALA A 94 4.74 14.90 3.10
C ALA A 94 3.89 15.31 4.31
N ARG A 95 2.85 14.53 4.64
CA ARG A 95 2.04 14.73 5.84
C ARG A 95 2.89 14.63 7.12
N PHE A 96 3.70 13.57 7.25
CA PHE A 96 4.59 13.39 8.40
C PHE A 96 5.60 14.52 8.52
N ALA A 97 6.24 14.93 7.43
CA ALA A 97 7.19 16.03 7.44
C ALA A 97 6.54 17.36 7.86
N ALA A 98 5.33 17.64 7.39
CA ALA A 98 4.58 18.82 7.79
C ALA A 98 4.24 18.82 9.30
N GLN A 99 3.84 17.66 9.82
CA GLN A 99 3.49 17.49 11.23
C GLN A 99 4.69 17.60 12.16
N SER A 100 5.86 17.11 11.74
CA SER A 100 7.03 16.94 12.61
C SER A 100 8.21 17.85 12.23
N TRP A 101 8.04 18.80 11.33
CA TRP A 101 9.11 19.59 10.71
C TRP A 101 10.10 20.20 11.69
N GLU A 102 9.60 20.74 12.79
CA GLU A 102 10.45 21.41 13.80
C GLU A 102 11.35 20.45 14.57
N THR A 103 10.96 19.19 14.68
CA THR A 103 11.70 18.17 15.45
C THR A 103 12.57 17.26 14.58
N LEU A 104 12.41 17.30 13.26
CA LEU A 104 13.18 16.49 12.34
C LEU A 104 14.62 16.98 12.21
N PRO A 105 15.60 16.04 12.10
CA PRO A 105 16.97 16.40 11.78
C PRO A 105 17.06 17.05 10.41
N LYS A 106 17.97 18.00 10.22
CA LYS A 106 18.16 18.69 8.95
C LYS A 106 19.60 18.52 8.48
N PRO A 107 19.85 17.80 7.37
CA PRO A 107 18.86 17.23 6.43
C PRO A 107 18.20 15.96 6.95
N PHE A 108 16.89 15.80 6.71
CA PHE A 108 16.16 14.58 6.98
C PHE A 108 16.39 13.59 5.83
N ARG A 109 17.29 12.63 6.05
CA ARG A 109 17.60 11.56 5.10
C ARG A 109 16.89 10.29 5.52
N ARG A 110 15.99 9.82 4.67
CA ARG A 110 15.20 8.63 4.96
C ARG A 110 15.07 7.72 3.74
N TYR A 111 14.86 6.43 3.97
CA TYR A 111 14.38 5.51 2.97
C TYR A 111 13.13 4.79 3.46
N ALA A 112 12.27 4.40 2.54
CA ALA A 112 11.06 3.65 2.84
C ALA A 112 10.79 2.62 1.74
N TYR A 113 10.24 1.50 2.13
CA TYR A 113 9.65 0.52 1.24
C TYR A 113 8.41 -0.08 1.90
N GLY A 114 7.45 -0.48 1.11
CA GLY A 114 6.23 -1.08 1.64
C GLY A 114 5.15 -1.23 0.58
N PRO A 115 4.07 -1.91 0.91
CA PRO A 115 2.95 -2.07 0.01
C PRO A 115 2.23 -0.74 -0.24
N VAL A 116 1.74 -0.59 -1.46
CA VAL A 116 0.83 0.48 -1.87
C VAL A 116 -0.35 -0.13 -2.59
N TRP A 117 -1.52 0.47 -2.44
CA TRP A 117 -2.76 -0.06 -2.98
C TRP A 117 -3.40 0.93 -3.94
N ARG A 118 -3.81 0.46 -5.10
CA ARG A 118 -4.45 1.29 -6.11
C ARG A 118 -5.72 0.62 -6.59
N ASN A 119 -6.82 1.31 -6.43
CA ASN A 119 -8.11 0.90 -6.96
C ASN A 119 -8.29 1.53 -8.34
N GLY A 120 -7.67 0.97 -9.35
CA GLY A 120 -7.76 1.54 -10.68
C GLY A 120 -7.71 0.48 -11.76
N LEU A 121 -8.53 0.66 -12.79
CA LEU A 121 -8.48 -0.05 -14.06
C LEU A 121 -7.27 0.38 -14.90
N GLY A 122 -6.19 0.82 -14.27
CA GLY A 122 -4.99 1.23 -14.96
C GLY A 122 -4.39 0.07 -15.76
N ARG A 123 -4.28 0.23 -17.08
CA ARG A 123 -3.69 -0.75 -18.01
C ARG A 123 -2.33 -1.30 -17.55
N ALA A 124 -1.60 -0.58 -16.71
CA ALA A 124 -0.32 -1.00 -16.17
C ALA A 124 -0.42 -2.17 -15.17
N SER A 125 -1.45 -2.20 -14.31
CA SER A 125 -1.66 -3.30 -13.38
C SER A 125 -2.14 -4.58 -14.08
N GLN A 126 -2.93 -4.42 -15.15
CA GLN A 126 -3.37 -5.54 -15.99
C GLN A 126 -2.22 -6.12 -16.82
N LEU A 127 -1.30 -5.30 -17.32
CA LEU A 127 -0.13 -5.75 -18.06
C LEU A 127 0.86 -6.54 -17.18
N TRP A 128 0.98 -6.17 -15.91
CA TRP A 128 1.83 -6.88 -14.95
C TRP A 128 1.25 -8.25 -14.56
N ALA A 129 -0.04 -8.31 -14.30
CA ALA A 129 -0.75 -9.55 -14.02
C ALA A 129 -0.75 -10.49 -15.24
N ALA A 130 -0.95 -9.97 -16.45
CA ALA A 130 -0.96 -10.74 -17.69
C ALA A 130 0.44 -11.28 -18.07
N LYS A 131 1.52 -10.55 -17.78
CA LYS A 131 2.90 -11.04 -18.01
C LYS A 131 3.28 -12.19 -17.06
N ARG A 132 2.82 -12.17 -15.81
CA ARG A 132 3.05 -13.27 -14.87
C ARG A 132 2.26 -14.53 -15.23
N ALA A 133 1.02 -14.40 -15.65
CA ALA A 133 0.19 -15.53 -16.08
C ALA A 133 0.77 -16.26 -17.30
N LYS A 134 1.41 -15.54 -18.23
CA LYS A 134 2.06 -16.14 -19.41
C LYS A 134 3.41 -16.82 -19.10
N GLY A 135 4.09 -16.44 -18.02
CA GLY A 135 5.34 -17.07 -17.57
C GLY A 135 5.16 -18.38 -16.80
N ALA A 136 3.96 -18.62 -16.26
CA ALA A 136 3.65 -19.82 -15.46
C ALA A 136 3.22 -21.06 -16.28
N VAL A 137 3.08 -20.92 -17.60
CA VAL A 137 2.60 -21.99 -18.49
C VAL A 137 3.73 -22.65 -19.30
N ARG A 138 4.99 -22.33 -19.00
CA ARG A 138 6.15 -22.98 -19.64
C ARG A 138 7.11 -23.51 -18.59
N SER A 139 6.81 -24.67 -18.08
CA SER A 139 7.77 -25.68 -17.59
C SER A 139 7.07 -27.00 -17.43
#